data_4e8ff802bc8362bfa788021f8fe361f5
#
_entry.id   4e8ff802bc8362bfa788021f8fe361f5
#
_cell.length_a   1.000
_cell.length_b   1.000
_cell.length_c   1.000
_cell.angle_alpha   90.00
_cell.angle_beta   90.00
_cell.angle_gamma   90.00
#
_symmetry.space_group_name_H-M   'P 1'
#
loop_
_entity.id
_entity.type
_entity.pdbx_description
1 polymer ?
#
loop_
_entity_poly.entity_id
_entity_poly.type
_entity_poly.pdbx_seq_one_letter_code
_entity_poly.pdbx_strand_id
1 'polypeptide(L)'
;MAFPSALDQRPVTDETTVPDGDEPTTSTTLRLALLAVLSVLLLASVAAVAYLGATRPVPALGIDGDQAALQTQRESVMAQAEQFMLRINTYGPDRLADDGTMPDYRKLVEEVITPKFAADFEKNAPLAEATVKQAGLARSAQVFSTGVSAIDSDSATALVAGSITQSYPKKPGSDQRVQTEPAPFRVQVSLVKIKGTWLVDDFQPLTGTDDQGTGAGTGSSTGTELPTPTQEATP
;
A
#
# COMPACT_ATOMS: atom_id res chain seq x y z
N MET A 1 -43.63 64.27 -37.07
CA MET A 1 -44.58 64.42 -38.21
C MET A 1 -45.02 63.00 -38.58
N ALA A 2 -46.17 62.76 -38.20
CA ALA A 2 -47.43 62.52 -38.88
C ALA A 2 -47.63 61.01 -39.20
N PHE A 3 -48.59 60.47 -38.47
CA PHE A 3 -49.52 59.37 -38.88
C PHE A 3 -50.30 59.75 -40.08
N PRO A 4 -51.02 58.88 -40.79
CA PRO A 4 -52.19 58.15 -40.34
C PRO A 4 -52.32 56.74 -40.99
N SER A 5 -52.98 55.76 -40.31
CA SER A 5 -54.40 55.43 -40.17
C SER A 5 -55.10 54.90 -41.42
N ALA A 6 -55.68 53.74 -41.32
CA ALA A 6 -57.05 53.33 -41.59
C ALA A 6 -57.11 51.82 -41.99
N LEU A 7 -57.76 50.98 -41.19
CA LEU A 7 -59.11 50.44 -41.32
C LEU A 7 -59.42 49.76 -42.68
N ASP A 8 -59.71 48.45 -42.62
CA ASP A 8 -61.06 47.96 -42.99
C ASP A 8 -61.24 46.41 -42.67
N GLN A 9 -62.18 46.11 -41.88
CA GLN A 9 -63.28 45.15 -41.83
C GLN A 9 -63.19 43.81 -42.56
N ARG A 10 -63.34 42.80 -41.74
CA ARG A 10 -64.19 41.59 -41.72
C ARG A 10 -64.98 41.22 -43.02
N PRO A 11 -65.53 39.96 -43.14
CA PRO A 11 -65.73 38.84 -42.22
C PRO A 11 -65.57 37.45 -42.85
N VAL A 12 -65.98 36.41 -42.00
CA VAL A 12 -66.70 35.16 -42.32
C VAL A 12 -65.91 33.88 -42.31
N THR A 13 -66.19 33.22 -41.23
CA THR A 13 -66.44 31.75 -41.06
C THR A 13 -65.86 30.79 -42.09
N ASP A 14 -65.02 29.91 -41.57
CA ASP A 14 -65.21 28.52 -41.88
C ASP A 14 -64.78 27.62 -40.71
N GLU A 15 -65.67 26.84 -40.29
CA GLU A 15 -65.66 25.84 -39.26
C GLU A 15 -64.83 24.67 -39.76
N THR A 16 -63.55 24.54 -39.32
CA THR A 16 -62.82 23.31 -39.61
C THR A 16 -62.67 22.56 -38.31
N THR A 17 -63.47 21.54 -38.22
CA THR A 17 -63.48 20.42 -37.32
C THR A 17 -62.02 19.96 -37.03
N VAL A 18 -61.60 20.10 -35.79
CA VAL A 18 -60.38 19.48 -35.27
C VAL A 18 -60.65 17.98 -35.19
N PRO A 19 -59.87 17.11 -35.82
CA PRO A 19 -59.98 15.69 -35.56
C PRO A 19 -59.47 15.47 -34.16
N ASP A 20 -60.34 14.88 -33.33
CA ASP A 20 -60.08 14.34 -32.00
C ASP A 20 -58.91 13.34 -32.13
N GLY A 21 -57.76 13.71 -31.56
CA GLY A 21 -56.59 12.87 -31.52
C GLY A 21 -56.88 11.67 -30.63
N ASP A 22 -57.09 10.53 -31.24
CA ASP A 22 -57.06 9.23 -30.56
C ASP A 22 -55.76 9.12 -29.76
N GLU A 23 -55.82 9.46 -28.48
CA GLU A 23 -54.82 8.99 -27.50
C GLU A 23 -54.87 7.46 -27.49
N PRO A 24 -53.74 6.77 -27.71
CA PRO A 24 -53.75 5.32 -27.63
C PRO A 24 -54.03 4.93 -26.16
N THR A 25 -55.30 4.66 -25.90
CA THR A 25 -55.72 3.98 -24.65
C THR A 25 -55.09 2.59 -24.65
N THR A 26 -53.81 2.54 -24.16
CA THR A 26 -53.13 1.31 -23.89
C THR A 26 -54.02 0.54 -22.89
N SER A 27 -54.75 -0.50 -23.37
CA SER A 27 -55.75 -1.21 -22.59
C SER A 27 -55.12 -1.66 -21.28
N THR A 28 -55.80 -1.52 -20.17
CA THR A 28 -55.37 -1.92 -18.81
C THR A 28 -54.84 -3.34 -18.80
N THR A 29 -55.39 -4.20 -19.68
CA THR A 29 -54.93 -5.57 -19.92
C THR A 29 -53.53 -5.65 -20.50
N LEU A 30 -53.16 -4.75 -21.43
CA LEU A 30 -51.80 -4.70 -21.99
C LEU A 30 -50.77 -4.24 -20.93
N ARG A 31 -51.11 -3.26 -20.09
CA ARG A 31 -50.28 -2.80 -18.98
C ARG A 31 -50.08 -3.89 -17.93
N LEU A 32 -51.13 -4.61 -17.56
CA LEU A 32 -51.06 -5.74 -16.63
C LEU A 32 -50.24 -6.90 -17.21
N ALA A 33 -50.40 -7.21 -18.51
CA ALA A 33 -49.59 -8.23 -19.19
C ALA A 33 -48.10 -7.83 -19.21
N LEU A 34 -47.78 -6.58 -19.48
CA LEU A 34 -46.40 -6.05 -19.49
C LEU A 34 -45.76 -6.07 -18.11
N LEU A 35 -46.50 -5.70 -17.05
CA LEU A 35 -46.07 -5.79 -15.66
C LEU A 35 -45.84 -7.26 -15.24
N ALA A 36 -46.71 -8.19 -15.66
CA ALA A 36 -46.53 -9.61 -15.35
C ALA A 36 -45.26 -10.17 -16.01
N VAL A 37 -45.03 -9.85 -17.30
CA VAL A 37 -43.81 -10.26 -18.03
C VAL A 37 -42.54 -9.66 -17.34
N LEU A 38 -42.58 -8.39 -16.96
CA LEU A 38 -41.46 -7.73 -16.30
C LEU A 38 -41.15 -8.37 -14.92
N SER A 39 -42.20 -8.70 -14.16
CA SER A 39 -42.09 -9.39 -12.87
C SER A 39 -41.49 -10.79 -13.01
N VAL A 40 -41.90 -11.55 -14.02
CA VAL A 40 -41.34 -12.90 -14.32
C VAL A 40 -39.84 -12.76 -14.72
N LEU A 41 -39.49 -11.80 -15.56
CA LEU A 41 -38.12 -11.55 -15.96
C LEU A 41 -37.24 -11.17 -14.76
N LEU A 42 -37.75 -10.32 -13.86
CA LEU A 42 -37.04 -9.91 -12.65
C LEU A 42 -36.82 -11.10 -11.72
N LEU A 43 -37.83 -11.93 -11.48
CA LEU A 43 -37.70 -13.15 -10.68
C LEU A 43 -36.73 -14.17 -11.33
N ALA A 44 -36.77 -14.32 -12.64
CA ALA A 44 -35.85 -15.19 -13.37
C ALA A 44 -34.39 -14.65 -13.28
N SER A 45 -34.19 -13.32 -13.34
CA SER A 45 -32.90 -12.69 -13.18
C SER A 45 -32.33 -12.90 -11.77
N VAL A 46 -33.14 -12.71 -10.72
CA VAL A 46 -32.75 -12.98 -9.33
C VAL A 46 -32.41 -14.44 -9.12
N ALA A 47 -33.23 -15.34 -9.64
CA ALA A 47 -32.97 -16.79 -9.56
C ALA A 47 -31.70 -17.19 -10.30
N ALA A 48 -31.42 -16.59 -11.47
CA ALA A 48 -30.19 -16.84 -12.23
C ALA A 48 -28.95 -16.34 -11.49
N VAL A 49 -29.01 -15.15 -10.87
CA VAL A 49 -27.92 -14.61 -10.05
C VAL A 49 -27.68 -15.50 -8.83
N ALA A 50 -28.72 -15.91 -8.12
CA ALA A 50 -28.61 -16.82 -6.98
C ALA A 50 -28.04 -18.19 -7.39
N TYR A 51 -28.50 -18.76 -8.50
CA TYR A 51 -28.00 -20.03 -9.02
C TYR A 51 -26.52 -19.93 -9.46
N LEU A 52 -26.15 -18.88 -10.18
CA LEU A 52 -24.76 -18.64 -10.60
C LEU A 52 -23.84 -18.40 -9.38
N GLY A 53 -24.30 -17.65 -8.39
CA GLY A 53 -23.54 -17.43 -7.15
C GLY A 53 -23.36 -18.69 -6.30
N ALA A 54 -24.33 -19.64 -6.37
CA ALA A 54 -24.23 -20.89 -5.64
C ALA A 54 -23.46 -22.00 -6.39
N THR A 55 -23.39 -21.95 -7.74
CA THR A 55 -22.82 -23.04 -8.55
C THR A 55 -21.54 -22.68 -9.28
N ARG A 56 -21.25 -21.37 -9.44
CA ARG A 56 -20.01 -20.88 -10.05
C ARG A 56 -19.47 -19.74 -9.22
N PRO A 57 -18.28 -19.90 -8.61
CA PRO A 57 -17.57 -18.78 -8.03
C PRO A 57 -17.36 -17.72 -9.12
N VAL A 58 -17.86 -16.51 -8.89
CA VAL A 58 -17.73 -15.39 -9.84
C VAL A 58 -16.52 -14.58 -9.40
N PRO A 59 -15.34 -14.73 -10.04
CA PRO A 59 -14.10 -14.06 -9.64
C PRO A 59 -14.25 -12.53 -9.57
N ALA A 60 -15.13 -11.98 -10.39
CA ALA A 60 -15.41 -10.55 -10.44
C ALA A 60 -16.13 -9.98 -9.20
N LEU A 61 -16.70 -10.83 -8.34
CA LEU A 61 -17.40 -10.42 -7.11
C LEU A 61 -16.62 -10.76 -5.83
N GLY A 62 -15.40 -11.31 -5.94
CA GLY A 62 -14.55 -11.63 -4.77
C GLY A 62 -15.15 -12.70 -3.83
N ILE A 63 -16.03 -13.57 -4.34
CA ILE A 63 -16.75 -14.58 -3.55
C ILE A 63 -15.95 -15.91 -3.47
N ASP A 64 -14.78 -15.98 -4.09
CA ASP A 64 -13.88 -17.12 -3.95
C ASP A 64 -13.19 -17.06 -2.59
N GLY A 65 -13.55 -17.92 -1.68
CA GLY A 65 -12.94 -18.02 -0.36
C GLY A 65 -11.41 -18.14 -0.41
N ASP A 66 -10.88 -18.82 -1.43
CA ASP A 66 -9.43 -18.98 -1.64
C ASP A 66 -8.75 -17.67 -2.06
N GLN A 67 -9.40 -16.87 -2.91
CA GLN A 67 -8.86 -15.55 -3.30
C GLN A 67 -8.92 -14.54 -2.15
N ALA A 68 -9.99 -14.53 -1.38
CA ALA A 68 -10.12 -13.69 -0.20
C ALA A 68 -9.07 -14.08 0.87
N ALA A 69 -8.84 -15.37 1.08
CA ALA A 69 -7.82 -15.87 1.99
C ALA A 69 -6.41 -15.48 1.53
N LEU A 70 -6.11 -15.60 0.23
CA LEU A 70 -4.84 -15.17 -0.34
C LEU A 70 -4.64 -13.66 -0.22
N GLN A 71 -5.69 -12.87 -0.48
CA GLN A 71 -5.63 -11.41 -0.32
C GLN A 71 -5.33 -11.03 1.14
N THR A 72 -6.01 -11.63 2.11
CA THR A 72 -5.75 -11.41 3.54
C THR A 72 -4.32 -11.79 3.93
N GLN A 73 -3.78 -12.89 3.37
CA GLN A 73 -2.39 -13.26 3.61
C GLN A 73 -1.41 -12.23 3.04
N ARG A 74 -1.66 -11.73 1.82
CA ARG A 74 -0.84 -10.66 1.21
C ARG A 74 -0.85 -9.40 2.03
N GLU A 75 -2.01 -8.98 2.51
CA GLU A 75 -2.15 -7.81 3.38
C GLU A 75 -1.38 -7.99 4.70
N SER A 76 -1.44 -9.18 5.29
CA SER A 76 -0.67 -9.50 6.50
C SER A 76 0.83 -9.46 6.27
N VAL A 77 1.32 -9.97 5.14
CA VAL A 77 2.73 -9.90 4.75
C VAL A 77 3.18 -8.47 4.54
N MET A 78 2.38 -7.66 3.81
CA MET A 78 2.69 -6.25 3.59
C MET A 78 2.75 -5.47 4.90
N ALA A 79 1.75 -5.65 5.77
CA ALA A 79 1.71 -4.99 7.07
C ALA A 79 2.91 -5.35 7.95
N GLN A 80 3.32 -6.63 7.95
CA GLN A 80 4.46 -7.09 8.72
C GLN A 80 5.78 -6.53 8.19
N ALA A 81 5.98 -6.50 6.86
CA ALA A 81 7.17 -5.93 6.24
C ALA A 81 7.26 -4.41 6.49
N GLU A 82 6.14 -3.70 6.43
CA GLU A 82 6.05 -2.29 6.77
C GLU A 82 6.41 -2.03 8.24
N GLN A 83 5.80 -2.76 9.17
CA GLN A 83 6.08 -2.65 10.60
C GLN A 83 7.55 -2.90 10.91
N PHE A 84 8.17 -3.89 10.29
CA PHE A 84 9.59 -4.15 10.42
C PHE A 84 10.43 -2.95 9.99
N MET A 85 10.18 -2.39 8.79
CA MET A 85 10.95 -1.25 8.28
C MET A 85 10.80 0.00 9.14
N LEU A 86 9.59 0.25 9.65
CA LEU A 86 9.35 1.34 10.59
C LEU A 86 10.08 1.13 11.91
N ARG A 87 9.98 -0.06 12.52
CA ARG A 87 10.54 -0.35 13.85
C ARG A 87 12.06 -0.36 13.85
N ILE A 88 12.69 -1.05 12.89
CA ILE A 88 14.16 -1.17 12.84
C ILE A 88 14.84 0.18 12.52
N ASN A 89 14.13 1.10 11.87
CA ASN A 89 14.66 2.41 11.48
C ASN A 89 14.12 3.59 12.31
N THR A 90 13.39 3.34 13.42
CA THR A 90 12.87 4.43 14.26
C THR A 90 13.39 4.29 15.68
N TYR A 91 14.43 5.05 15.98
CA TYR A 91 15.06 5.10 17.29
C TYR A 91 15.73 6.45 17.52
N GLY A 92 16.00 6.77 18.79
CA GLY A 92 16.61 8.04 19.15
C GLY A 92 16.86 8.19 20.65
N PRO A 93 17.30 9.36 21.10
CA PRO A 93 17.61 9.63 22.50
C PRO A 93 16.44 9.47 23.47
N ASP A 94 15.22 9.62 22.97
CA ASP A 94 13.97 9.42 23.72
C ASP A 94 13.74 7.96 24.15
N ARG A 95 14.45 7.01 23.56
CA ARG A 95 14.38 5.56 23.85
C ARG A 95 15.58 5.05 24.66
N LEU A 96 16.55 5.92 24.94
CA LEU A 96 17.71 5.54 25.74
C LEU A 96 17.34 5.42 27.21
N ALA A 97 17.66 4.28 27.79
CA ALA A 97 17.65 4.07 29.24
C ALA A 97 18.91 4.66 29.89
N ASP A 98 18.94 4.73 31.23
CA ASP A 98 20.06 5.31 31.99
C ASP A 98 21.39 4.59 31.75
N ASP A 99 21.35 3.29 31.47
CA ASP A 99 22.52 2.48 31.13
C ASP A 99 23.06 2.69 29.71
N GLY A 100 22.29 3.42 28.89
CA GLY A 100 22.61 3.71 27.48
C GLY A 100 22.19 2.64 26.50
N THR A 101 21.34 1.69 26.92
CA THR A 101 20.64 0.74 26.03
C THR A 101 19.28 1.27 25.59
N MET A 102 18.67 0.62 24.59
CA MET A 102 17.32 0.95 24.12
C MET A 102 16.39 -0.27 24.21
N PRO A 103 15.98 -0.69 25.43
CA PRO A 103 15.23 -1.94 25.64
C PRO A 103 13.89 -1.95 24.91
N ASP A 104 13.16 -0.84 24.89
CA ASP A 104 11.87 -0.73 24.18
C ASP A 104 12.04 -0.84 22.66
N TYR A 105 13.10 -0.26 22.11
CA TYR A 105 13.44 -0.39 20.69
C TYR A 105 13.74 -1.86 20.35
N ARG A 106 14.58 -2.54 21.14
CA ARG A 106 14.92 -3.95 20.91
C ARG A 106 13.67 -4.81 20.93
N LYS A 107 12.84 -4.68 21.97
CA LYS A 107 11.59 -5.41 22.10
C LYS A 107 10.65 -5.20 20.90
N LEU A 108 10.47 -3.95 20.46
CA LEU A 108 9.61 -3.64 19.30
C LEU A 108 10.10 -4.29 18.00
N VAL A 109 11.41 -4.37 17.80
CA VAL A 109 11.98 -5.05 16.62
C VAL A 109 11.83 -6.55 16.73
N GLU A 110 12.15 -7.14 17.90
CA GLU A 110 12.05 -8.59 18.14
C GLU A 110 10.64 -9.15 17.93
N GLU A 111 9.59 -8.37 18.20
CA GLU A 111 8.21 -8.78 17.97
C GLU A 111 7.88 -9.07 16.50
N VAL A 112 8.67 -8.57 15.56
CA VAL A 112 8.38 -8.66 14.12
C VAL A 112 9.39 -9.49 13.33
N ILE A 113 10.43 -10.00 13.97
CA ILE A 113 11.51 -10.77 13.35
C ILE A 113 11.55 -12.23 13.87
N THR A 114 12.20 -13.09 13.10
CA THR A 114 12.42 -14.49 13.54
C THR A 114 13.46 -14.56 14.64
N PRO A 115 13.45 -15.63 15.47
CA PRO A 115 14.53 -15.88 16.45
C PRO A 115 15.93 -15.96 15.83
N LYS A 116 16.03 -16.43 14.58
CA LYS A 116 17.29 -16.44 13.82
C LYS A 116 17.77 -15.02 13.56
N PHE A 117 16.90 -14.16 13.04
CA PHE A 117 17.24 -12.77 12.74
C PHE A 117 17.47 -11.96 14.02
N ALA A 118 16.75 -12.26 15.12
CA ALA A 118 16.96 -11.62 16.42
C ALA A 118 18.38 -11.79 16.94
N ALA A 119 18.99 -12.97 16.74
CA ALA A 119 20.36 -13.20 17.14
C ALA A 119 21.38 -12.31 16.42
N ASP A 120 21.14 -11.96 15.16
CA ASP A 120 21.99 -11.05 14.40
C ASP A 120 21.65 -9.59 14.71
N PHE A 121 20.38 -9.27 14.93
CA PHE A 121 19.94 -7.95 15.39
C PHE A 121 20.59 -7.59 16.73
N GLU A 122 20.59 -8.50 17.72
CA GLU A 122 21.19 -8.27 19.03
C GLU A 122 22.70 -8.01 18.99
N LYS A 123 23.43 -8.58 18.04
CA LYS A 123 24.85 -8.27 17.82
C LYS A 123 25.07 -6.83 17.33
N ASN A 124 24.12 -6.28 16.57
CA ASN A 124 24.23 -4.99 15.93
C ASN A 124 23.54 -3.84 16.71
N ALA A 125 22.57 -4.16 17.57
CA ALA A 125 21.84 -3.18 18.37
C ALA A 125 22.78 -2.26 19.20
N PRO A 126 23.86 -2.76 19.84
CA PRO A 126 24.80 -1.91 20.59
C PRO A 126 25.46 -0.80 19.76
N LEU A 127 25.64 -1.01 18.46
CA LEU A 127 26.19 0.02 17.57
C LEU A 127 25.23 1.19 17.40
N ALA A 128 23.94 0.90 17.21
CA ALA A 128 22.90 1.92 17.15
C ALA A 128 22.80 2.69 18.48
N GLU A 129 22.79 1.98 19.61
CA GLU A 129 22.75 2.55 20.96
C GLU A 129 23.95 3.46 21.23
N ALA A 130 25.16 3.01 20.89
CA ALA A 130 26.36 3.83 21.02
C ALA A 130 26.28 5.11 20.16
N THR A 131 25.77 5.04 18.95
CA THR A 131 25.60 6.19 18.07
C THR A 131 24.57 7.18 18.64
N VAL A 132 23.46 6.69 19.16
CA VAL A 132 22.45 7.53 19.83
C VAL A 132 23.04 8.19 21.06
N LYS A 133 23.76 7.44 21.91
CA LYS A 133 24.38 7.93 23.15
C LYS A 133 25.47 8.99 22.87
N GLN A 134 26.32 8.76 21.88
CA GLN A 134 27.47 9.64 21.60
C GLN A 134 27.11 10.84 20.76
N ALA A 135 26.33 10.65 19.71
CA ALA A 135 26.00 11.70 18.74
C ALA A 135 24.61 12.33 18.95
N GLY A 136 23.80 11.79 19.87
CA GLY A 136 22.42 12.23 20.02
C GLY A 136 21.58 11.97 18.75
N LEU A 137 21.98 10.98 17.93
CA LEU A 137 21.27 10.65 16.69
C LEU A 137 19.83 10.22 16.99
N ALA A 138 18.87 10.79 16.26
CA ALA A 138 17.56 10.19 16.09
C ALA A 138 17.37 9.81 14.61
N ARG A 139 16.78 8.66 14.38
CA ARG A 139 16.47 8.13 13.06
C ARG A 139 14.97 7.81 12.98
N SER A 140 14.36 8.12 11.86
CA SER A 140 12.97 7.81 11.57
C SER A 140 12.83 7.33 10.14
N ALA A 141 11.90 6.41 9.91
CA ALA A 141 11.56 5.93 8.58
C ALA A 141 10.13 6.32 8.22
N GLN A 142 9.93 6.49 6.92
CA GLN A 142 8.61 6.61 6.31
C GLN A 142 8.52 5.60 5.18
N VAL A 143 7.51 4.73 5.22
CA VAL A 143 7.22 3.78 4.14
C VAL A 143 6.23 4.44 3.18
N PHE A 144 6.51 4.39 1.89
CA PHE A 144 5.66 4.96 0.84
C PHE A 144 4.82 3.88 0.18
N SER A 145 5.39 2.69 0.03
CA SER A 145 4.70 1.55 -0.57
C SER A 145 5.30 0.22 -0.13
N THR A 146 4.42 -0.77 -0.05
CA THR A 146 4.79 -2.17 0.19
C THR A 146 4.03 -3.04 -0.79
N GLY A 147 4.70 -4.02 -1.39
CA GLY A 147 4.10 -4.98 -2.31
C GLY A 147 4.62 -6.38 -2.06
N VAL A 148 3.81 -7.40 -2.32
CA VAL A 148 4.22 -8.81 -2.24
C VAL A 148 4.64 -9.27 -3.63
N SER A 149 5.91 -9.67 -3.78
CA SER A 149 6.45 -10.22 -5.03
C SER A 149 6.27 -11.73 -5.14
N ALA A 150 6.30 -12.45 -4.01
CA ALA A 150 6.04 -13.87 -3.93
C ALA A 150 5.39 -14.24 -2.59
N ILE A 151 4.52 -15.25 -2.59
CA ILE A 151 3.90 -15.78 -1.39
C ILE A 151 3.57 -17.25 -1.58
N ASP A 152 3.98 -18.06 -0.61
CA ASP A 152 3.67 -19.46 -0.46
C ASP A 152 2.93 -19.73 0.87
N SER A 153 2.76 -20.98 1.23
CA SER A 153 2.05 -21.37 2.47
C SER A 153 2.72 -20.86 3.75
N ASP A 154 4.06 -20.80 3.77
CA ASP A 154 4.90 -20.52 4.94
C ASP A 154 6.06 -19.55 4.67
N SER A 155 6.21 -19.08 3.44
CA SER A 155 7.23 -18.12 3.03
C SER A 155 6.65 -17.03 2.14
N ALA A 156 7.22 -15.82 2.23
CA ALA A 156 6.83 -14.69 1.40
C ALA A 156 8.00 -13.73 1.16
N THR A 157 7.93 -13.02 0.06
CA THR A 157 8.85 -11.93 -0.26
C THR A 157 8.07 -10.65 -0.50
N ALA A 158 8.40 -9.61 0.25
CA ALA A 158 7.84 -8.27 0.09
C ALA A 158 8.91 -7.30 -0.43
N LEU A 159 8.46 -6.30 -1.19
CA LEU A 159 9.27 -5.17 -1.64
C LEU A 159 8.76 -3.93 -0.90
N VAL A 160 9.65 -3.21 -0.25
CA VAL A 160 9.31 -2.00 0.51
C VAL A 160 10.12 -0.83 -0.01
N ALA A 161 9.45 0.29 -0.28
CA ALA A 161 10.06 1.54 -0.65
C ALA A 161 9.68 2.65 0.36
N GLY A 162 10.64 3.49 0.69
CA GLY A 162 10.44 4.54 1.67
C GLY A 162 11.61 5.51 1.74
N SER A 163 11.67 6.28 2.80
CA SER A 163 12.81 7.14 3.11
C SER A 163 13.18 7.07 4.58
N ILE A 164 14.43 7.35 4.85
CA ILE A 164 14.99 7.48 6.20
C ILE A 164 15.45 8.93 6.37
N THR A 165 15.06 9.53 7.49
CA THR A 165 15.54 10.84 7.93
C THR A 165 16.34 10.67 9.22
N GLN A 166 17.46 11.33 9.30
CA GLN A 166 18.27 11.39 10.52
C GLN A 166 18.25 12.81 11.07
N SER A 167 18.37 12.95 12.39
CA SER A 167 18.53 14.24 13.01
C SER A 167 19.57 14.19 14.14
N TYR A 168 20.27 15.28 14.32
CA TYR A 168 21.33 15.46 15.31
C TYR A 168 21.09 16.76 16.09
N PRO A 169 21.51 16.85 17.35
CA PRO A 169 21.48 18.12 18.07
C PRO A 169 22.40 19.14 17.38
N LYS A 170 21.95 20.38 17.22
CA LYS A 170 22.69 21.46 16.57
C LYS A 170 24.02 21.79 17.31
N LYS A 171 24.03 21.57 18.63
CA LYS A 171 25.17 21.64 19.52
C LYS A 171 25.04 20.58 20.59
N PRO A 172 26.12 20.08 21.18
CA PRO A 172 26.04 19.14 22.31
C PRO A 172 25.13 19.71 23.42
N GLY A 173 24.17 18.91 23.86
CA GLY A 173 23.17 19.27 24.89
C GLY A 173 22.07 20.25 24.45
N SER A 174 21.93 20.55 23.16
CA SER A 174 20.87 21.42 22.65
C SER A 174 19.63 20.63 22.26
N ASP A 175 18.45 21.16 22.60
CA ASP A 175 17.15 20.64 22.13
C ASP A 175 16.88 20.95 20.66
N GLN A 176 17.62 21.92 20.07
CA GLN A 176 17.51 22.21 18.65
C GLN A 176 18.22 21.14 17.84
N ARG A 177 17.50 20.56 16.88
CA ARG A 177 18.00 19.49 16.01
C ARG A 177 18.11 19.96 14.56
N VAL A 178 19.10 19.42 13.87
CA VAL A 178 19.26 19.54 12.41
C VAL A 178 18.86 18.21 11.81
N GLN A 179 18.01 18.24 10.81
CA GLN A 179 17.59 17.05 10.07
C GLN A 179 18.38 16.95 8.76
N THR A 180 18.69 15.71 8.37
CA THR A 180 19.18 15.41 7.02
C THR A 180 18.03 15.44 6.01
N GLU A 181 18.38 15.59 4.74
CA GLU A 181 17.41 15.28 3.69
C GLU A 181 16.97 13.80 3.79
N PRO A 182 15.70 13.49 3.45
CA PRO A 182 15.24 12.13 3.42
C PRO A 182 16.02 11.29 2.40
N ALA A 183 16.70 10.25 2.86
CA ALA A 183 17.40 9.29 2.00
C ALA A 183 16.43 8.18 1.58
N PRO A 184 16.16 8.02 0.27
CA PRO A 184 15.26 6.97 -0.19
C PRO A 184 15.89 5.58 -0.01
N PHE A 185 15.04 4.59 0.25
CA PHE A 185 15.44 3.19 0.25
C PHE A 185 14.48 2.33 -0.56
N ARG A 186 14.99 1.23 -1.07
CA ARG A 186 14.25 0.11 -1.62
C ARG A 186 14.84 -1.17 -1.08
N VAL A 187 14.02 -2.01 -0.49
CA VAL A 187 14.48 -3.25 0.13
C VAL A 187 13.57 -4.41 -0.25
N GLN A 188 14.16 -5.58 -0.37
CA GLN A 188 13.47 -6.85 -0.38
C GLN A 188 13.46 -7.39 1.04
N VAL A 189 12.31 -7.80 1.53
CA VAL A 189 12.10 -8.38 2.86
C VAL A 189 11.63 -9.81 2.68
N SER A 190 12.34 -10.75 3.26
CA SER A 190 11.99 -12.17 3.29
C SER A 190 11.26 -12.48 4.60
N LEU A 191 10.09 -13.10 4.50
CA LEU A 191 9.25 -13.45 5.64
C LEU A 191 9.00 -14.95 5.67
N VAL A 192 8.87 -15.47 6.88
CA VAL A 192 8.44 -16.86 7.14
C VAL A 192 7.27 -16.88 8.11
N LYS A 193 6.41 -17.86 7.98
CA LYS A 193 5.23 -18.03 8.82
C LYS A 193 5.50 -19.02 9.93
N ILE A 194 5.59 -18.54 11.16
CA ILE A 194 5.84 -19.36 12.35
C ILE A 194 4.58 -19.36 13.22
N LYS A 195 4.00 -20.54 13.46
CA LYS A 195 2.78 -20.71 14.27
C LYS A 195 1.63 -19.78 13.82
N GLY A 196 1.50 -19.57 12.52
CA GLY A 196 0.44 -18.74 11.93
C GLY A 196 0.75 -17.25 11.82
N THR A 197 1.88 -16.78 12.35
CA THR A 197 2.32 -15.37 12.31
C THR A 197 3.46 -15.20 11.31
N TRP A 198 3.36 -14.19 10.46
CA TRP A 198 4.44 -13.78 9.57
C TRP A 198 5.51 -13.03 10.35
N LEU A 199 6.77 -13.45 10.22
CA LEU A 199 7.93 -12.82 10.83
C LEU A 199 9.01 -12.60 9.78
N VAL A 200 9.75 -11.50 9.90
CA VAL A 200 10.87 -11.19 8.98
C VAL A 200 12.07 -12.06 9.34
N ASP A 201 12.59 -12.77 8.35
CA ASP A 201 13.77 -13.66 8.49
C ASP A 201 15.04 -13.03 7.94
N ASP A 202 14.92 -12.16 6.93
CA ASP A 202 16.03 -11.44 6.31
C ASP A 202 15.54 -10.22 5.52
N PHE A 203 16.43 -9.28 5.23
CA PHE A 203 16.18 -8.19 4.30
C PHE A 203 17.44 -7.79 3.55
N GLN A 204 17.26 -7.33 2.30
CA GLN A 204 18.36 -6.94 1.44
C GLN A 204 18.03 -5.61 0.73
N PRO A 205 18.99 -4.67 0.68
CA PRO A 205 18.85 -3.47 -0.16
C PRO A 205 18.74 -3.88 -1.64
N LEU A 206 17.79 -3.27 -2.35
CA LEU A 206 17.74 -3.36 -3.80
C LEU A 206 18.59 -2.21 -4.35
N THR A 207 19.88 -2.47 -4.57
CA THR A 207 20.77 -1.54 -5.26
C THR A 207 20.47 -1.60 -6.75
N GLY A 208 19.89 -0.53 -7.30
CA GLY A 208 19.94 -0.29 -8.73
C GLY A 208 21.41 -0.02 -9.14
N THR A 209 21.81 -0.39 -10.32
CA THR A 209 23.16 -0.23 -10.85
C THR A 209 23.67 1.22 -10.88
N ASP A 210 22.89 2.20 -10.45
CA ASP A 210 23.20 3.62 -10.52
C ASP A 210 23.31 4.33 -9.17
N ASP A 211 23.20 3.62 -8.02
CA ASP A 211 23.19 4.24 -6.70
C ASP A 211 24.39 3.79 -5.85
N GLN A 212 25.57 4.33 -6.16
CA GLN A 212 26.72 4.36 -5.24
C GLN A 212 26.53 5.52 -4.24
N GLY A 213 25.52 5.46 -3.41
CA GLY A 213 25.21 6.42 -2.35
C GLY A 213 25.03 5.74 -1.00
N THR A 214 26.11 5.69 -0.22
CA THR A 214 26.19 5.55 1.25
C THR A 214 24.93 5.05 1.97
N GLY A 215 24.69 3.75 1.92
CA GLY A 215 23.76 3.08 2.81
C GLY A 215 24.54 2.15 3.73
N ALA A 216 24.66 2.50 5.01
CA ALA A 216 25.14 1.56 6.03
C ALA A 216 24.11 0.43 6.19
N GLY A 217 24.22 -0.56 5.33
CA GLY A 217 23.54 -1.84 5.45
C GLY A 217 24.53 -2.85 6.03
N THR A 218 24.33 -3.27 7.24
CA THR A 218 25.08 -4.36 7.86
C THR A 218 24.57 -5.67 7.25
N GLY A 219 24.98 -5.99 6.04
CA GLY A 219 24.80 -7.29 5.41
C GLY A 219 26.16 -7.99 5.41
N SER A 220 26.21 -9.19 5.96
CA SER A 220 27.37 -10.08 6.00
C SER A 220 27.84 -10.34 4.57
N SER A 221 28.90 -9.67 4.12
CA SER A 221 29.59 -10.02 2.88
C SER A 221 30.66 -11.08 3.15
N THR A 222 30.40 -12.28 2.73
CA THR A 222 31.40 -13.34 2.54
C THR A 222 32.45 -12.82 1.55
N GLY A 223 33.71 -12.98 1.94
CA GLY A 223 34.87 -12.37 1.28
C GLY A 223 34.95 -12.47 -0.23
N THR A 224 35.38 -11.39 -0.79
CA THR A 224 36.03 -11.37 -2.11
C THR A 224 37.43 -10.75 -1.91
N GLU A 225 38.42 -11.58 -2.23
CA GLU A 225 39.84 -11.23 -2.23
C GLU A 225 40.12 -9.94 -3.01
N LEU A 226 40.90 -9.05 -2.40
CA LEU A 226 41.50 -7.92 -3.11
C LEU A 226 42.49 -8.40 -4.15
N PRO A 227 42.51 -7.87 -5.37
CA PRO A 227 43.60 -8.12 -6.30
C PRO A 227 44.86 -7.38 -5.80
N THR A 228 45.92 -8.13 -5.63
CA THR A 228 47.26 -7.66 -5.33
C THR A 228 47.78 -6.78 -6.50
N PRO A 229 48.30 -5.56 -6.24
CA PRO A 229 48.89 -4.77 -7.30
C PRO A 229 50.24 -5.42 -7.73
N THR A 230 50.33 -5.82 -8.99
CA THR A 230 51.57 -6.24 -9.65
C THR A 230 52.49 -5.04 -9.70
N GLN A 231 53.61 -5.10 -8.99
CA GLN A 231 54.73 -4.18 -9.20
C GLN A 231 55.42 -4.48 -10.50
N GLU A 232 55.30 -3.58 -11.45
CA GLU A 232 56.07 -3.57 -12.68
C GLU A 232 57.46 -3.05 -12.39
N ALA A 233 58.46 -3.92 -12.52
CA ALA A 233 59.87 -3.56 -12.45
C ALA A 233 60.28 -2.90 -13.77
N THR A 234 60.81 -1.69 -13.68
CA THR A 234 61.45 -0.99 -14.79
C THR A 234 62.97 -1.17 -14.74
N PRO A 235 63.64 -1.34 -15.86
CA PRO A 235 65.08 -1.64 -15.98
C PRO A 235 66.03 -0.52 -15.60
#